data_a9863a2bd0288042c4571345a70835a5
#
_entry.id   a9863a2bd0288042c4571345a70835a5
#
_cell.length_a   1.000
_cell.length_b   1.000
_cell.length_c   1.000
_cell.angle_alpha   90.00
_cell.angle_beta   90.00
_cell.angle_gamma   90.00
#
_symmetry.space_group_name_H-M   'P 1'
#
loop_
_entity.id
_entity.type
_entity.pdbx_description
1 polymer ?
#
loop_
_entity_poly.entity_id
_entity_poly.type
_entity_poly.pdbx_seq_one_letter_code
_entity_poly.pdbx_strand_id
1 'polypeptide(L)'
;EWQEYYGSVQNMFVERHAASNFQEETRAYIPFTPERWETKPFGPTSNVSLKSYLQYIRCIDRDTLAEMCGFFNTIKDTKYGTHNGKDIVNIGFPLYRVGEDTPCGFEIKNVGYKRTAPGSDVSMGMWSATRANLQDVKRIFFFESAIDAISYVSVDRMKAAETGTPRKIN
;
A
#
# COMPACT_ATOMS: atom_id res chain seq x y z
N GLU A 1 8.23 -42.45 14.43
CA GLU A 1 7.57 -41.99 13.17
C GLU A 1 7.52 -40.48 13.06
N TRP A 2 6.98 -39.71 14.04
CA TRP A 2 6.91 -38.24 13.97
C TRP A 2 8.28 -37.58 14.03
N GLN A 3 9.22 -38.06 14.82
CA GLN A 3 10.59 -37.53 14.90
C GLN A 3 11.40 -37.78 13.61
N GLU A 4 11.21 -38.90 12.94
CA GLU A 4 11.84 -39.18 11.63
C GLU A 4 11.27 -38.26 10.54
N TYR A 5 9.96 -38.01 10.54
CA TYR A 5 9.34 -37.08 9.61
C TYR A 5 9.85 -35.66 9.75
N TYR A 6 9.90 -35.11 10.98
CA TYR A 6 10.45 -33.80 11.25
C TYR A 6 11.94 -33.69 10.93
N GLY A 7 12.71 -34.69 11.18
CA GLY A 7 14.13 -34.76 10.82
C GLY A 7 14.34 -34.71 9.30
N SER A 8 13.51 -35.42 8.53
CA SER A 8 13.59 -35.40 7.06
C SER A 8 13.18 -34.05 6.46
N VAL A 9 12.16 -33.38 7.04
CA VAL A 9 11.73 -32.05 6.60
C VAL A 9 12.80 -30.99 6.91
N GLN A 10 13.42 -31.02 8.09
CA GLN A 10 14.52 -30.12 8.42
C GLN A 10 15.72 -30.31 7.49
N ASN A 11 16.11 -31.56 7.20
CA ASN A 11 17.19 -31.83 6.27
C ASN A 11 16.87 -31.36 4.84
N MET A 12 15.63 -31.53 4.37
CA MET A 12 15.17 -31.01 3.08
C MET A 12 15.23 -29.48 3.00
N PHE A 13 14.94 -28.77 4.10
CA PHE A 13 15.08 -27.32 4.17
C PHE A 13 16.56 -26.89 4.18
N VAL A 14 17.41 -27.59 4.92
CA VAL A 14 18.86 -27.32 4.97
C VAL A 14 19.52 -27.59 3.62
N GLU A 15 19.19 -28.71 2.96
CA GLU A 15 19.73 -29.03 1.63
C GLU A 15 19.27 -28.06 0.54
N ARG A 16 18.02 -27.59 0.56
CA ARG A 16 17.55 -26.56 -0.38
C ARG A 16 18.24 -25.20 -0.15
N HIS A 17 18.57 -24.84 1.07
CA HIS A 17 19.34 -23.62 1.36
C HIS A 17 20.84 -23.78 1.06
N ALA A 18 21.40 -24.97 1.18
CA ALA A 18 22.80 -25.23 0.85
C ALA A 18 23.04 -25.36 -0.68
N ALA A 19 22.04 -25.81 -1.44
CA ALA A 19 22.13 -25.96 -2.90
C ALA A 19 21.81 -24.68 -3.68
N SER A 20 21.20 -23.67 -3.05
CA SER A 20 21.12 -22.34 -3.63
C SER A 20 22.47 -21.64 -3.39
N ASN A 21 23.39 -21.72 -4.35
CA ASN A 21 24.38 -20.67 -4.56
C ASN A 21 23.59 -19.39 -4.86
N PHE A 22 23.00 -18.81 -3.82
CA PHE A 22 22.52 -17.46 -3.82
C PHE A 22 23.80 -16.62 -3.86
N GLN A 23 24.34 -16.40 -5.08
CA GLN A 23 25.07 -15.20 -5.31
C GLN A 23 24.07 -14.11 -4.95
N GLU A 24 24.22 -13.54 -3.75
CA GLU A 24 23.72 -12.23 -3.46
C GLU A 24 24.35 -11.32 -4.51
N GLU A 25 23.71 -11.23 -5.70
CA GLU A 25 23.93 -10.06 -6.54
C GLU A 25 23.57 -8.92 -5.59
N THR A 26 24.60 -8.26 -5.09
CA THR A 26 24.49 -6.99 -4.37
C THR A 26 23.86 -6.05 -5.38
N ARG A 27 22.51 -6.09 -5.46
CA ARG A 27 21.75 -5.13 -6.25
C ARG A 27 22.16 -3.79 -5.72
N ALA A 28 22.85 -3.03 -6.57
CA ALA A 28 23.27 -1.68 -6.22
C ALA A 28 22.08 -0.96 -5.57
N TYR A 29 22.27 -0.47 -4.36
CA TYR A 29 21.23 0.28 -3.65
C TYR A 29 20.81 1.46 -4.52
N ILE A 30 19.59 1.45 -5.00
CA ILE A 30 19.01 2.56 -5.75
C ILE A 30 18.23 3.40 -4.73
N PRO A 31 18.66 4.61 -4.39
CA PRO A 31 17.91 5.45 -3.47
C PRO A 31 16.56 5.84 -4.08
N PHE A 32 15.58 6.03 -3.23
CA PHE A 32 14.29 6.56 -3.64
C PHE A 32 14.47 8.00 -4.14
N THR A 33 13.90 8.29 -5.31
CA THR A 33 13.97 9.59 -5.98
C THR A 33 12.54 10.12 -6.13
N PRO A 34 12.07 11.02 -5.24
CA PRO A 34 10.71 11.56 -5.27
C PRO A 34 10.35 12.20 -6.62
N GLU A 35 11.29 12.91 -7.25
CA GLU A 35 11.13 13.64 -8.51
C GLU A 35 10.81 12.74 -9.71
N ARG A 36 11.10 11.46 -9.58
CA ARG A 36 10.72 10.44 -10.57
C ARG A 36 9.21 10.21 -10.62
N TRP A 37 8.48 10.60 -9.59
CA TRP A 37 7.08 10.26 -9.42
C TRP A 37 6.19 11.49 -9.57
N GLU A 38 5.45 11.58 -10.68
CA GLU A 38 4.39 12.57 -10.83
C GLU A 38 3.17 12.11 -10.02
N THR A 39 2.81 12.91 -9.01
CA THR A 39 1.67 12.62 -8.13
C THR A 39 0.60 13.69 -8.27
N LYS A 40 -0.68 13.27 -8.21
CA LYS A 40 -1.84 14.17 -8.13
C LYS A 40 -2.78 13.63 -7.05
N PRO A 41 -3.41 14.51 -6.26
CA PRO A 41 -4.41 14.07 -5.29
C PRO A 41 -5.47 13.19 -5.95
N PHE A 42 -5.79 12.07 -5.32
CA PHE A 42 -6.90 11.25 -5.78
C PHE A 42 -8.23 11.94 -5.47
N GLY A 43 -9.16 11.95 -6.40
CA GLY A 43 -10.42 12.65 -6.22
C GLY A 43 -11.42 12.46 -7.37
N PRO A 44 -12.45 13.31 -7.44
CA PRO A 44 -13.51 13.21 -8.45
C PRO A 44 -13.02 13.21 -9.91
N THR A 45 -11.94 13.96 -10.19
CA THR A 45 -11.32 14.08 -11.52
C THR A 45 -10.33 12.98 -11.84
N SER A 46 -10.04 12.07 -10.90
CA SER A 46 -9.11 10.97 -11.11
C SER A 46 -9.63 9.98 -12.17
N ASN A 47 -8.70 9.21 -12.74
CA ASN A 47 -8.97 8.23 -13.79
C ASN A 47 -10.13 7.30 -13.40
N VAL A 48 -11.10 7.14 -14.32
CA VAL A 48 -12.32 6.35 -14.11
C VAL A 48 -11.98 4.89 -13.81
N SER A 49 -10.98 4.31 -14.48
CA SER A 49 -10.59 2.91 -14.23
C SER A 49 -10.02 2.68 -12.83
N LEU A 50 -9.29 3.64 -12.26
CA LEU A 50 -8.80 3.57 -10.88
C LEU A 50 -9.93 3.69 -9.86
N LYS A 51 -10.91 4.56 -10.12
CA LYS A 51 -12.13 4.65 -9.30
C LYS A 51 -12.93 3.34 -9.36
N SER A 52 -13.11 2.80 -10.56
CA SER A 52 -13.79 1.52 -10.77
C SER A 52 -13.06 0.37 -10.08
N TYR A 53 -11.73 0.35 -10.10
CA TYR A 53 -10.93 -0.63 -9.35
C TYR A 53 -11.24 -0.59 -7.85
N LEU A 54 -11.23 0.61 -7.26
CA LEU A 54 -11.52 0.74 -5.82
C LEU A 54 -12.97 0.40 -5.49
N GLN A 55 -13.93 0.87 -6.28
CA GLN A 55 -15.36 0.69 -6.00
C GLN A 55 -15.87 -0.71 -6.32
N TYR A 56 -15.51 -1.28 -7.47
CA TYR A 56 -16.12 -2.52 -7.94
C TYR A 56 -15.25 -3.76 -7.72
N ILE A 57 -13.91 -3.62 -7.78
CA ILE A 57 -13.02 -4.75 -7.55
C ILE A 57 -12.64 -4.87 -6.08
N ARG A 58 -12.43 -3.73 -5.40
CA ARG A 58 -12.11 -3.69 -3.97
C ARG A 58 -13.34 -3.47 -3.09
N CYS A 59 -14.51 -3.24 -3.67
CA CYS A 59 -15.79 -3.06 -3.00
C CYS A 59 -15.79 -1.96 -1.93
N ILE A 60 -14.99 -0.90 -2.14
CA ILE A 60 -14.92 0.23 -1.22
C ILE A 60 -16.06 1.20 -1.58
N ASP A 61 -16.89 1.53 -0.61
CA ASP A 61 -18.03 2.42 -0.85
C ASP A 61 -17.60 3.84 -1.23
N ARG A 62 -18.47 4.54 -1.94
CA ARG A 62 -18.20 5.85 -2.51
C ARG A 62 -17.88 6.91 -1.45
N ASP A 63 -18.59 6.86 -0.33
CA ASP A 63 -18.43 7.87 0.72
C ASP A 63 -17.11 7.66 1.46
N THR A 64 -16.71 6.41 1.68
CA THR A 64 -15.37 6.08 2.19
C THR A 64 -14.29 6.59 1.26
N LEU A 65 -14.44 6.42 -0.06
CA LEU A 65 -13.46 6.97 -1.00
C LEU A 65 -13.40 8.49 -0.95
N ALA A 66 -14.53 9.18 -0.80
CA ALA A 66 -14.57 10.63 -0.64
C ALA A 66 -13.92 11.06 0.68
N GLU A 67 -14.12 10.33 1.76
CA GLU A 67 -13.49 10.59 3.06
C GLU A 67 -11.96 10.39 3.01
N MET A 68 -11.50 9.35 2.31
CA MET A 68 -10.10 8.93 2.30
C MET A 68 -9.26 9.52 1.16
N CYS A 69 -9.87 10.22 0.20
CA CYS A 69 -9.19 10.70 -1.01
C CYS A 69 -8.01 11.65 -0.74
N GLY A 70 -7.93 12.30 0.42
CA GLY A 70 -6.81 13.16 0.80
C GLY A 70 -5.56 12.42 1.30
N PHE A 71 -5.63 11.09 1.48
CA PHE A 71 -4.54 10.29 2.06
C PHE A 71 -3.77 9.46 1.04
N PHE A 72 -4.17 9.48 -0.24
CA PHE A 72 -3.47 8.80 -1.32
C PHE A 72 -3.61 9.56 -2.64
N ASN A 73 -2.81 9.19 -3.62
CA ASN A 73 -2.65 9.92 -4.86
C ASN A 73 -2.90 9.02 -6.07
N THR A 74 -3.12 9.63 -7.23
CA THR A 74 -2.73 9.02 -8.49
C THR A 74 -1.23 9.23 -8.67
N ILE A 75 -0.54 8.22 -9.22
CA ILE A 75 0.92 8.24 -9.39
C ILE A 75 1.33 7.72 -10.76
N LYS A 76 2.29 8.39 -11.38
CA LYS A 76 2.91 8.01 -12.65
C LYS A 76 4.43 8.02 -12.52
N ASP A 77 5.09 6.97 -13.00
CA ASP A 77 6.53 6.95 -13.14
C ASP A 77 6.94 7.79 -14.35
N THR A 78 7.70 8.87 -14.16
CA THR A 78 8.12 9.76 -15.27
C THR A 78 9.04 9.07 -16.25
N LYS A 79 9.76 8.01 -15.83
CA LYS A 79 10.69 7.25 -16.66
C LYS A 79 10.02 6.12 -17.45
N TYR A 80 9.06 5.41 -16.83
CA TYR A 80 8.45 4.21 -17.40
C TYR A 80 6.90 4.25 -17.42
N GLY A 81 6.32 5.40 -17.09
CA GLY A 81 4.88 5.57 -16.95
C GLY A 81 4.13 5.80 -18.27
N THR A 82 4.70 5.39 -19.42
CA THR A 82 4.03 5.48 -20.72
C THR A 82 4.20 4.18 -21.48
N HIS A 83 3.11 3.64 -22.01
CA HIS A 83 3.09 2.46 -22.86
C HIS A 83 2.24 2.72 -24.09
N ASN A 84 2.79 2.49 -25.28
CA ASN A 84 2.12 2.78 -26.57
C ASN A 84 1.53 4.20 -26.64
N GLY A 85 2.29 5.20 -26.17
CA GLY A 85 1.88 6.62 -26.17
C GLY A 85 0.80 6.97 -25.14
N LYS A 86 0.38 6.03 -24.29
CA LYS A 86 -0.62 6.27 -23.23
C LYS A 86 0.02 6.25 -21.85
N ASP A 87 -0.37 7.19 -21.01
CA ASP A 87 0.07 7.27 -19.63
C ASP A 87 -0.45 6.09 -18.81
N ILE A 88 0.46 5.45 -18.08
CA ILE A 88 0.14 4.43 -17.08
C ILE A 88 0.05 5.14 -15.73
N VAL A 89 -1.17 5.36 -15.29
CA VAL A 89 -1.45 5.98 -13.99
C VAL A 89 -1.93 4.92 -13.01
N ASN A 90 -1.37 4.93 -11.83
CA ASN A 90 -1.65 4.00 -10.74
C ASN A 90 -2.18 4.74 -9.51
N ILE A 91 -2.58 4.00 -8.48
CA ILE A 91 -2.83 4.53 -7.14
C ILE A 91 -1.52 4.46 -6.37
N GLY A 92 -1.13 5.57 -5.75
CA GLY A 92 0.09 5.69 -4.93
C GLY A 92 -0.26 6.05 -3.49
N PHE A 93 0.22 5.23 -2.57
CA PHE A 93 0.14 5.46 -1.14
C PHE A 93 1.51 5.92 -0.65
N PRO A 94 1.68 7.20 -0.28
CA PRO A 94 2.97 7.72 0.13
C PRO A 94 3.39 7.12 1.48
N LEU A 95 4.65 6.72 1.56
CA LEU A 95 5.28 6.22 2.78
C LEU A 95 6.10 7.35 3.39
N TYR A 96 5.87 7.66 4.65
CA TYR A 96 6.60 8.69 5.39
C TYR A 96 7.35 8.07 6.57
N ARG A 97 8.54 8.57 6.85
CA ARG A 97 9.22 8.33 8.11
C ARG A 97 8.61 9.22 9.19
N VAL A 98 8.75 8.81 10.43
CA VAL A 98 8.25 9.60 11.56
C VAL A 98 8.92 10.98 11.58
N GLY A 99 8.08 12.03 11.59
CA GLY A 99 8.55 13.43 11.62
C GLY A 99 9.02 14.00 10.27
N GLU A 100 8.89 13.26 9.17
CA GLU A 100 9.21 13.75 7.85
C GLU A 100 7.94 14.05 7.03
N ASP A 101 7.95 15.18 6.31
CA ASP A 101 6.84 15.58 5.41
C ASP A 101 7.08 15.16 3.96
N THR A 102 8.30 14.72 3.64
CA THR A 102 8.66 14.22 2.32
C THR A 102 8.53 12.70 2.29
N PRO A 103 7.83 12.12 1.30
CA PRO A 103 7.69 10.68 1.21
C PRO A 103 9.05 10.00 0.96
N CYS A 104 9.32 8.95 1.70
CA CYS A 104 10.49 8.07 1.51
C CYS A 104 10.19 6.88 0.60
N GLY A 105 9.00 6.83 0.01
CA GLY A 105 8.57 5.78 -0.90
C GLY A 105 7.09 5.85 -1.23
N PHE A 106 6.65 4.91 -2.08
CA PHE A 106 5.24 4.70 -2.39
C PHE A 106 4.93 3.21 -2.46
N GLU A 107 3.80 2.81 -1.88
CA GLU A 107 3.12 1.58 -2.26
C GLU A 107 2.24 1.89 -3.48
N ILE A 108 2.37 1.10 -4.56
CA ILE A 108 1.70 1.34 -5.84
C ILE A 108 0.72 0.21 -6.12
N LYS A 109 -0.52 0.56 -6.46
CA LYS A 109 -1.61 -0.39 -6.76
C LYS A 109 -2.32 -0.03 -8.04
N ASN A 110 -2.74 -1.08 -8.75
CA ASN A 110 -3.68 -1.02 -9.87
C ASN A 110 -4.33 -2.40 -10.04
N VAL A 111 -5.19 -2.57 -11.01
CA VAL A 111 -5.76 -3.89 -11.37
C VAL A 111 -4.62 -4.86 -11.71
N GLY A 112 -4.52 -5.96 -10.95
CA GLY A 112 -3.48 -6.96 -11.15
C GLY A 112 -2.04 -6.50 -10.87
N TYR A 113 -1.85 -5.30 -10.31
CA TYR A 113 -0.53 -4.72 -10.07
C TYR A 113 -0.38 -4.24 -8.62
N LYS A 114 0.66 -4.76 -7.96
CA LYS A 114 1.08 -4.36 -6.61
C LYS A 114 2.60 -4.29 -6.59
N ARG A 115 3.15 -3.12 -6.31
CA ARG A 115 4.59 -2.92 -6.13
C ARG A 115 4.87 -1.81 -5.13
N THR A 116 6.10 -1.80 -4.64
CA THR A 116 6.70 -0.65 -3.97
C THR A 116 7.57 0.10 -4.99
N ALA A 117 7.54 1.42 -4.97
CA ALA A 117 8.41 2.23 -5.83
C ALA A 117 9.87 1.88 -5.59
N PRO A 118 10.70 1.72 -6.65
CA PRO A 118 12.12 1.42 -6.49
C PRO A 118 12.83 2.38 -5.55
N GLY A 119 13.61 1.83 -4.63
CA GLY A 119 14.37 2.60 -3.63
C GLY A 119 13.56 3.06 -2.41
N SER A 120 12.26 2.75 -2.34
CA SER A 120 11.45 3.09 -1.17
C SER A 120 12.01 2.47 0.11
N ASP A 121 12.06 3.26 1.17
CA ASP A 121 12.41 2.80 2.50
C ASP A 121 11.19 2.19 3.20
N VAL A 122 10.96 0.91 2.95
CA VAL A 122 9.82 0.17 3.55
C VAL A 122 10.07 -0.28 4.99
N SER A 123 11.30 -0.17 5.47
CA SER A 123 11.65 -0.55 6.84
C SER A 123 11.30 0.54 7.85
N MET A 124 11.36 1.80 7.43
CA MET A 124 11.12 2.96 8.29
C MET A 124 9.92 3.79 7.83
N GLY A 125 9.47 3.62 6.59
CA GLY A 125 8.36 4.36 6.02
C GLY A 125 7.03 3.63 6.17
N MET A 126 5.98 4.37 6.56
CA MET A 126 4.62 3.85 6.61
C MET A 126 3.63 4.84 5.97
N TRP A 127 2.57 4.32 5.39
CA TRP A 127 1.40 5.12 5.05
C TRP A 127 0.52 5.27 6.29
N SER A 128 -0.01 6.45 6.49
CA SER A 128 -0.96 6.72 7.56
C SER A 128 -2.11 7.60 7.09
N ALA A 129 -3.26 7.47 7.74
CA ALA A 129 -4.43 8.29 7.49
C ALA A 129 -4.99 8.75 8.85
N THR A 130 -4.84 10.02 9.15
CA THR A 130 -5.46 10.66 10.31
C THR A 130 -5.70 12.14 10.00
N ARG A 131 -6.80 12.67 10.51
CA ARG A 131 -7.11 14.13 10.49
C ARG A 131 -7.00 14.73 11.88
N ALA A 132 -6.88 13.90 12.91
CA ALA A 132 -6.70 14.33 14.27
C ALA A 132 -5.21 14.67 14.52
N ASN A 133 -4.98 15.60 15.43
CA ASN A 133 -3.64 15.78 15.99
C ASN A 133 -3.23 14.48 16.70
N LEU A 134 -1.98 14.06 16.56
CA LEU A 134 -1.49 12.82 17.16
C LEU A 134 -1.72 12.76 18.68
N GLN A 135 -1.73 13.90 19.35
CA GLN A 135 -2.00 14.01 20.80
C GLN A 135 -3.47 13.67 21.16
N ASP A 136 -4.40 13.82 20.21
CA ASP A 136 -5.83 13.57 20.42
C ASP A 136 -6.23 12.16 19.98
N VAL A 137 -5.32 11.41 19.37
CA VAL A 137 -5.56 10.04 18.89
C VAL A 137 -5.70 9.08 20.06
N LYS A 138 -6.89 8.49 20.22
CA LYS A 138 -7.20 7.53 21.28
C LYS A 138 -7.01 6.07 20.89
N ARG A 139 -7.01 5.79 19.57
CA ARG A 139 -6.89 4.44 19.01
C ARG A 139 -6.10 4.46 17.71
N ILE A 140 -5.24 3.49 17.51
CA ILE A 140 -4.48 3.26 16.29
C ILE A 140 -4.82 1.87 15.79
N PHE A 141 -5.04 1.76 14.48
CA PHE A 141 -5.30 0.50 13.78
C PHE A 141 -4.16 0.24 12.81
N PHE A 142 -3.62 -0.98 12.83
CA PHE A 142 -2.55 -1.41 11.93
C PHE A 142 -3.07 -2.41 10.90
N PHE A 143 -2.64 -2.26 9.66
CA PHE A 143 -3.03 -3.10 8.53
C PHE A 143 -1.81 -3.45 7.68
N GLU A 144 -1.86 -4.56 6.96
CA GLU A 144 -0.78 -4.97 6.05
C GLU A 144 -0.63 -4.03 4.84
N SER A 145 -1.71 -3.40 4.40
CA SER A 145 -1.69 -2.46 3.28
C SER A 145 -2.68 -1.31 3.46
N ALA A 146 -2.41 -0.21 2.77
CA ALA A 146 -3.30 0.94 2.75
C ALA A 146 -4.72 0.60 2.24
N ILE A 147 -4.85 -0.30 1.25
CA ILE A 147 -6.16 -0.73 0.75
C ILE A 147 -6.93 -1.50 1.81
N ASP A 148 -6.29 -2.33 2.61
CA ASP A 148 -6.96 -3.07 3.69
C ASP A 148 -7.45 -2.12 4.77
N ALA A 149 -6.67 -1.08 5.11
CA ALA A 149 -7.12 -0.02 6.00
C ALA A 149 -8.37 0.71 5.46
N ILE A 150 -8.36 1.11 4.18
CA ILE A 150 -9.50 1.79 3.56
C ILE A 150 -10.72 0.86 3.48
N SER A 151 -10.51 -0.42 3.18
CA SER A 151 -11.59 -1.43 3.17
C SER A 151 -12.20 -1.60 4.56
N TYR A 152 -11.37 -1.58 5.62
CA TYR A 152 -11.88 -1.63 6.99
C TYR A 152 -12.72 -0.39 7.34
N VAL A 153 -12.30 0.82 6.94
CA VAL A 153 -13.07 2.06 7.10
C VAL A 153 -14.44 1.93 6.42
N SER A 154 -14.47 1.34 5.20
CA SER A 154 -15.71 1.10 4.46
C SER A 154 -16.64 0.16 5.21
N VAL A 155 -16.12 -0.97 5.70
CA VAL A 155 -16.91 -1.95 6.47
C VAL A 155 -17.42 -1.35 7.80
N ASP A 156 -16.57 -0.61 8.52
CA ASP A 156 -16.94 0.04 9.78
C ASP A 156 -18.06 1.07 9.57
N ARG A 157 -17.98 1.84 8.48
CA ARG A 157 -19.01 2.80 8.07
C ARG A 157 -20.34 2.11 7.74
N MET A 158 -20.29 1.08 6.90
CA MET A 158 -21.50 0.32 6.52
C MET A 158 -22.16 -0.31 7.73
N LYS A 159 -21.37 -0.94 8.60
CA LYS A 159 -21.87 -1.55 9.83
C LYS A 159 -22.49 -0.53 10.77
N ALA A 160 -21.88 0.62 10.95
CA ALA A 160 -22.42 1.69 11.78
C ALA A 160 -23.78 2.19 11.24
N ALA A 161 -23.91 2.34 9.91
CA ALA A 161 -25.15 2.73 9.27
C ALA A 161 -26.26 1.67 9.44
N GLU A 162 -25.92 0.38 9.33
CA GLU A 162 -26.86 -0.74 9.47
C GLU A 162 -27.35 -0.93 10.90
N THR A 163 -26.45 -0.82 11.89
CA THR A 163 -26.75 -1.15 13.29
C THR A 163 -27.07 0.06 14.16
N GLY A 164 -26.90 1.29 13.65
CA GLY A 164 -27.03 2.53 14.43
C GLY A 164 -25.92 2.70 15.49
N THR A 165 -24.87 1.89 15.46
CA THR A 165 -23.76 1.98 16.41
C THR A 165 -22.72 3.03 15.96
N PRO A 166 -22.02 3.69 16.89
CA PRO A 166 -20.94 4.60 16.52
C PRO A 166 -19.84 3.89 15.75
N ARG A 167 -19.24 4.60 14.78
CA ARG A 167 -18.05 4.11 14.06
C ARG A 167 -16.90 3.86 15.04
N LYS A 168 -16.08 2.85 14.76
CA LYS A 168 -14.86 2.57 15.51
C LYS A 168 -13.73 3.50 15.09
N ILE A 169 -13.72 3.90 13.81
CA ILE A 169 -12.80 4.89 13.24
C ILE A 169 -13.56 6.19 13.03
N ASN A 170 -13.11 7.25 13.69
CA ASN A 170 -13.64 8.62 13.57
C ASN A 170 -12.56 9.54 13.03
#